data_38fb54ec4fa430e57569b2e266cc21a2
#
_entry.id   38fb54ec4fa430e57569b2e266cc21a2
#
_cell.length_a   1.000
_cell.length_b   1.000
_cell.length_c   1.000
_cell.angle_alpha   90.00
_cell.angle_beta   90.00
_cell.angle_gamma   90.00
#
_symmetry.space_group_name_H-M   'P 1'
#
loop_
_entity.id
_entity.type
_entity.pdbx_description
1 polymer ?
#
loop_
_entity_poly.entity_id
_entity_poly.type
_entity_poly.pdbx_seq_one_letter_code
_entity_poly.pdbx_strand_id
1 'polypeptide(L)'
;MRILILGAGKMGSFFTDLLSFNHDVAVLEKDPRRMRFIYNAQRFTSPEEIADFRPELLINCVTLNATLQAFEEVFPYLPKECIISDIASVKTGLQEFYEKSGFRYVSTHPMFGPTFANLGNLQTENAIIIKESDHMGKIFFKDLYL
;
A
#
# COMPACT_ATOMS: atom_id res chain seq x y z
N MET A 1 -2.53 -7.88 -11.47
CA MET A 1 -1.40 -7.07 -10.98
C MET A 1 -0.88 -7.68 -9.69
N ARG A 2 0.43 -7.68 -9.48
CA ARG A 2 1.04 -8.12 -8.23
C ARG A 2 1.19 -6.92 -7.31
N ILE A 3 0.55 -6.97 -6.15
CA ILE A 3 0.49 -5.87 -5.20
C ILE A 3 1.08 -6.31 -3.87
N LEU A 4 2.04 -5.54 -3.36
CA LEU A 4 2.61 -5.74 -2.04
C LEU A 4 2.01 -4.73 -1.07
N ILE A 5 1.51 -5.23 0.06
CA ILE A 5 0.99 -4.39 1.14
C ILE A 5 1.94 -4.49 2.32
N LEU A 6 2.37 -3.35 2.85
CA LEU A 6 3.16 -3.28 4.07
C LEU A 6 2.23 -3.02 5.25
N GLY A 7 2.23 -3.94 6.20
CA GLY A 7 1.43 -3.84 7.41
C GLY A 7 0.10 -4.56 7.31
N ALA A 8 -0.25 -5.31 8.35
CA ALA A 8 -1.51 -6.03 8.47
C ALA A 8 -2.38 -5.49 9.62
N GLY A 9 -2.31 -4.18 9.86
CA GLY A 9 -3.23 -3.49 10.73
C GLY A 9 -4.61 -3.34 10.08
N LYS A 10 -5.45 -2.45 10.60
CA LYS A 10 -6.82 -2.28 10.11
C LYS A 10 -6.88 -1.90 8.63
N MET A 11 -6.09 -0.89 8.22
CA MET A 11 -6.10 -0.44 6.82
C MET A 11 -5.41 -1.45 5.91
N GLY A 12 -4.28 -2.03 6.32
CA GLY A 12 -3.60 -3.05 5.54
C GLY A 12 -4.47 -4.27 5.29
N SER A 13 -5.17 -4.74 6.31
CA SER A 13 -6.11 -5.85 6.18
C SER A 13 -7.28 -5.51 5.27
N PHE A 14 -7.79 -4.28 5.39
CA PHE A 14 -8.88 -3.80 4.53
C PHE A 14 -8.47 -3.80 3.06
N PHE A 15 -7.32 -3.22 2.73
CA PHE A 15 -6.83 -3.21 1.35
C PHE A 15 -6.52 -4.62 0.84
N THR A 16 -5.99 -5.48 1.69
CA THR A 16 -5.73 -6.87 1.33
C THR A 16 -7.01 -7.58 0.91
N ASP A 17 -8.05 -7.47 1.72
CA ASP A 17 -9.35 -8.08 1.42
C ASP A 17 -9.95 -7.51 0.12
N LEU A 18 -9.91 -6.20 -0.02
CA LEU A 18 -10.46 -5.52 -1.20
C LEU A 18 -9.75 -5.92 -2.49
N LEU A 19 -8.41 -5.97 -2.47
CA LEU A 19 -7.62 -6.15 -3.68
C LEU A 19 -7.41 -7.62 -4.07
N SER A 20 -7.54 -8.55 -3.13
CA SER A 20 -7.34 -9.97 -3.44
C SER A 20 -8.43 -10.57 -4.33
N PHE A 21 -9.53 -9.88 -4.55
CA PHE A 21 -10.55 -10.33 -5.50
C PHE A 21 -10.04 -10.36 -6.93
N ASN A 22 -9.21 -9.39 -7.33
CA ASN A 22 -8.81 -9.21 -8.72
C ASN A 22 -7.30 -9.15 -8.95
N HIS A 23 -6.51 -9.27 -7.88
CA HIS A 23 -5.07 -9.11 -7.96
C HIS A 23 -4.36 -10.18 -7.14
N ASP A 24 -3.09 -10.41 -7.48
CA ASP A 24 -2.19 -11.23 -6.65
C ASP A 24 -1.63 -10.35 -5.54
N VAL A 25 -2.00 -10.61 -4.31
CA VAL A 25 -1.62 -9.78 -3.16
C VAL A 25 -0.67 -10.53 -2.25
N ALA A 26 0.38 -9.86 -1.81
CA ALA A 26 1.26 -10.30 -0.74
C ALA A 26 1.28 -9.24 0.36
N VAL A 27 1.38 -9.69 1.61
CA VAL A 27 1.42 -8.80 2.77
C VAL A 27 2.70 -9.07 3.54
N LEU A 28 3.46 -8.02 3.82
CA LEU A 28 4.62 -8.09 4.71
C LEU A 28 4.23 -7.48 6.05
N GLU A 29 4.32 -8.30 7.10
CA GLU A 29 4.01 -7.88 8.46
C GLU A 29 4.99 -8.55 9.43
N LYS A 30 5.60 -7.77 10.30
CA LYS A 30 6.59 -8.27 11.27
C LYS A 30 5.94 -8.98 12.46
N ASP A 31 4.69 -8.63 12.80
CA ASP A 31 3.98 -9.24 13.92
C ASP A 31 3.14 -10.42 13.43
N PRO A 32 3.55 -11.69 13.74
CA PRO A 32 2.83 -12.84 13.26
C PRO A 32 1.39 -12.94 13.78
N ARG A 33 1.07 -12.27 14.88
CA ARG A 33 -0.29 -12.27 15.41
C ARG A 33 -1.27 -11.53 14.49
N ARG A 34 -0.79 -10.50 13.77
CA ARG A 34 -1.61 -9.78 12.80
C ARG A 34 -1.84 -10.58 11.52
N MET A 35 -0.90 -11.44 11.17
CA MET A 35 -0.98 -12.26 9.96
C MET A 35 -2.07 -13.34 10.03
N ARG A 36 -2.53 -13.71 11.21
CA ARG A 36 -3.55 -14.77 11.37
C ARG A 36 -4.87 -14.44 10.69
N PHE A 37 -5.13 -13.16 10.38
CA PHE A 37 -6.35 -12.72 9.71
C PHE A 37 -6.20 -12.59 8.20
N ILE A 38 -5.04 -12.89 7.66
CA ILE A 38 -4.77 -12.80 6.22
C ILE A 38 -4.96 -14.17 5.60
N TYR A 39 -6.02 -14.37 4.83
CA TYR A 39 -6.39 -15.65 4.25
C TYR A 39 -6.18 -15.73 2.74
N ASN A 40 -6.41 -14.64 2.02
CA ASN A 40 -6.47 -14.64 0.55
C ASN A 40 -5.24 -14.01 -0.08
N ALA A 41 -4.14 -13.93 0.65
CA ALA A 41 -2.91 -13.31 0.18
C ALA A 41 -1.71 -14.10 0.66
N GLN A 42 -0.59 -13.94 -0.03
CA GLN A 42 0.68 -14.49 0.43
C GLN A 42 1.13 -13.75 1.68
N ARG A 43 1.72 -14.48 2.62
CA ARG A 43 2.17 -13.91 3.90
C ARG A 43 3.68 -13.88 3.91
N PHE A 44 4.25 -12.68 3.94
CA PHE A 44 5.69 -12.47 4.04
C PHE A 44 6.05 -12.01 5.46
N THR A 45 7.07 -12.59 6.03
CA THR A 45 7.59 -12.21 7.34
C THR A 45 8.96 -11.53 7.24
N SER A 46 9.63 -11.64 6.10
CA SER A 46 10.90 -10.99 5.88
C SER A 46 10.94 -10.32 4.51
N PRO A 47 11.70 -9.19 4.36
CA PRO A 47 11.74 -8.44 3.11
C PRO A 47 12.32 -9.24 1.93
N GLU A 48 13.17 -10.22 2.18
CA GLU A 48 13.81 -11.02 1.12
C GLU A 48 12.79 -11.74 0.24
N GLU A 49 11.63 -12.08 0.79
CA GLU A 49 10.57 -12.76 0.03
C GLU A 49 9.98 -11.89 -1.08
N ILE A 50 10.15 -10.57 -0.98
CA ILE A 50 9.65 -9.61 -1.96
C ILE A 50 10.34 -9.79 -3.33
N ALA A 51 11.62 -10.14 -3.33
CA ALA A 51 12.41 -10.23 -4.55
C ALA A 51 11.80 -11.20 -5.57
N ASP A 52 11.33 -12.36 -5.12
CA ASP A 52 10.71 -13.36 -5.98
C ASP A 52 9.29 -12.98 -6.40
N PHE A 53 8.57 -12.27 -5.54
CA PHE A 53 7.21 -11.83 -5.83
C PHE A 53 7.15 -10.78 -6.94
N ARG A 54 8.15 -9.90 -7.03
CA ARG A 54 8.26 -8.82 -8.02
C ARG A 54 7.00 -7.95 -8.09
N PRO A 55 6.67 -7.21 -7.03
CA PRO A 55 5.45 -6.40 -7.03
C PRO A 55 5.49 -5.28 -8.08
N GLU A 56 4.36 -5.02 -8.68
CA GLU A 56 4.14 -3.91 -9.62
C GLU A 56 3.68 -2.65 -8.88
N LEU A 57 3.03 -2.83 -7.75
CA LEU A 57 2.56 -1.76 -6.88
C LEU A 57 2.83 -2.13 -5.43
N LEU A 58 3.29 -1.16 -4.64
CA LEU A 58 3.44 -1.29 -3.20
C LEU A 58 2.52 -0.27 -2.52
N ILE A 59 1.71 -0.73 -1.57
CA ILE A 59 0.87 0.15 -0.74
C ILE A 59 1.35 0.06 0.70
N ASN A 60 1.91 1.16 1.21
CA ASN A 60 2.44 1.23 2.56
C ASN A 60 1.33 1.61 3.53
N CYS A 61 0.88 0.63 4.32
CA CYS A 61 -0.21 0.77 5.28
C CYS A 61 0.27 0.71 6.73
N VAL A 62 1.58 0.88 6.98
CA VAL A 62 2.10 0.90 8.35
C VAL A 62 1.73 2.20 9.05
N THR A 63 1.94 2.24 10.37
CA THR A 63 1.64 3.45 11.14
C THR A 63 2.45 4.64 10.63
N LEU A 64 1.89 5.84 10.83
CA LEU A 64 2.46 7.08 10.32
C LEU A 64 3.94 7.26 10.67
N ASN A 65 4.31 6.95 11.91
CA ASN A 65 5.70 7.12 12.38
C ASN A 65 6.69 6.14 11.75
N ALA A 66 6.22 5.04 11.20
CA ALA A 66 7.07 3.99 10.63
C ALA A 66 7.06 4.00 9.09
N THR A 67 6.35 4.91 8.45
CA THR A 67 6.14 4.91 7.00
C THR A 67 7.45 4.98 6.22
N LEU A 68 8.31 5.93 6.52
CA LEU A 68 9.58 6.11 5.80
C LEU A 68 10.53 4.94 6.04
N GLN A 69 10.63 4.49 7.27
CA GLN A 69 11.48 3.36 7.62
C GLN A 69 11.02 2.08 6.92
N ALA A 70 9.71 1.86 6.82
CA ALA A 70 9.17 0.69 6.13
C ALA A 70 9.52 0.69 4.65
N PHE A 71 9.47 1.84 3.98
CA PHE A 71 9.94 1.96 2.61
C PHE A 71 11.42 1.61 2.49
N GLU A 72 12.26 2.20 3.34
CA GLU A 72 13.71 1.97 3.29
C GLU A 72 14.07 0.50 3.45
N GLU A 73 13.37 -0.22 4.31
CA GLU A 73 13.63 -1.64 4.56
C GLU A 73 13.36 -2.50 3.34
N VAL A 74 12.40 -2.11 2.48
CA VAL A 74 11.99 -2.94 1.33
C VAL A 74 12.59 -2.50 0.01
N PHE A 75 13.08 -1.27 -0.11
CA PHE A 75 13.61 -0.76 -1.37
C PHE A 75 14.63 -1.66 -2.05
N PRO A 76 15.59 -2.28 -1.33
CA PRO A 76 16.58 -3.16 -2.00
C PRO A 76 15.97 -4.37 -2.70
N TYR A 77 14.75 -4.75 -2.36
CA TYR A 77 14.10 -5.96 -2.87
C TYR A 77 13.04 -5.66 -3.92
N LEU A 78 12.74 -4.39 -4.18
CA LEU A 78 11.72 -3.99 -5.15
C LEU A 78 12.27 -3.91 -6.56
N PRO A 79 11.47 -4.33 -7.58
CA PRO A 79 11.80 -3.97 -8.97
C PRO A 79 11.82 -2.45 -9.12
N LYS A 80 12.70 -1.94 -9.99
CA LYS A 80 12.79 -0.49 -10.21
C LYS A 80 11.51 0.12 -10.80
N GLU A 81 10.75 -0.68 -11.52
CA GLU A 81 9.49 -0.27 -12.16
C GLU A 81 8.31 -0.28 -11.19
N CYS A 82 8.49 -0.79 -9.98
CA CYS A 82 7.42 -0.81 -8.98
C CYS A 82 6.97 0.61 -8.64
N ILE A 83 5.66 0.83 -8.63
CA ILE A 83 5.09 2.09 -8.15
C ILE A 83 4.92 1.97 -6.65
N ILE A 84 5.50 2.89 -5.89
CA ILE A 84 5.35 2.91 -4.43
C ILE A 84 4.26 3.89 -4.03
N SER A 85 3.53 3.56 -2.98
CA SER A 85 2.41 4.40 -2.54
C SER A 85 2.23 4.36 -1.03
N ASP A 86 1.53 5.36 -0.52
CA ASP A 86 1.15 5.45 0.88
C ASP A 86 -0.33 5.86 1.01
N ILE A 87 -0.84 5.68 2.22
CA ILE A 87 -2.19 6.12 2.60
C ILE A 87 -2.14 7.07 3.81
N ALA A 88 -1.00 7.67 4.07
CA ALA A 88 -0.78 8.50 5.25
C ALA A 88 -1.61 9.78 5.22
N SER A 89 -2.18 10.15 6.37
CA SER A 89 -2.93 11.39 6.50
C SER A 89 -2.04 12.62 6.59
N VAL A 90 -0.81 12.48 7.06
CA VAL A 90 0.17 13.55 7.16
C VAL A 90 1.26 13.31 6.11
N LYS A 91 1.51 14.31 5.28
CA LYS A 91 2.41 14.20 4.11
C LYS A 91 3.76 14.89 4.30
N THR A 92 4.04 15.41 5.48
CA THR A 92 5.29 16.12 5.75
C THR A 92 6.51 15.25 5.44
N GLY A 93 7.36 15.72 4.55
CA GLY A 93 8.58 15.02 4.14
C GLY A 93 8.39 13.89 3.15
N LEU A 94 7.16 13.44 2.87
CA LEU A 94 6.92 12.33 1.95
C LEU A 94 7.28 12.65 0.51
N GLN A 95 6.88 13.82 0.00
CA GLN A 95 7.17 14.20 -1.37
C GLN A 95 8.67 14.23 -1.63
N GLU A 96 9.42 14.88 -0.74
CA GLU A 96 10.88 14.95 -0.86
C GLU A 96 11.51 13.54 -0.81
N PHE A 97 11.02 12.70 0.09
CA PHE A 97 11.47 11.31 0.20
C PHE A 97 11.22 10.55 -1.12
N TYR A 98 10.03 10.67 -1.70
CA TYR A 98 9.69 10.01 -2.95
C TYR A 98 10.58 10.48 -4.09
N GLU A 99 10.80 11.78 -4.21
CA GLU A 99 11.64 12.34 -5.27
C GLU A 99 13.07 11.82 -5.20
N LYS A 100 13.60 11.62 -4.01
CA LYS A 100 14.94 11.07 -3.79
C LYS A 100 15.01 9.57 -3.99
N SER A 101 13.89 8.85 -3.91
CA SER A 101 13.86 7.40 -3.94
C SER A 101 14.19 6.81 -5.30
N GLY A 102 13.94 7.55 -6.38
CA GLY A 102 14.08 7.05 -7.75
C GLY A 102 12.91 6.20 -8.23
N PHE A 103 11.91 5.92 -7.39
CA PHE A 103 10.72 5.17 -7.77
C PHE A 103 9.61 6.10 -8.25
N ARG A 104 8.77 5.59 -9.17
CA ARG A 104 7.48 6.24 -9.42
C ARG A 104 6.62 6.07 -8.18
N TYR A 105 5.82 7.09 -7.87
CA TYR A 105 5.05 7.07 -6.62
C TYR A 105 3.65 7.64 -6.81
N VAL A 106 2.75 7.23 -5.93
CA VAL A 106 1.44 7.86 -5.76
C VAL A 106 1.15 7.99 -4.26
N SER A 107 0.75 9.17 -3.83
CA SER A 107 0.46 9.45 -2.43
C SER A 107 -1.04 9.73 -2.31
N THR A 108 -1.71 8.97 -1.43
CA THR A 108 -3.15 9.09 -1.26
C THR A 108 -3.51 9.24 0.22
N HIS A 109 -4.71 9.71 0.47
CA HIS A 109 -5.29 9.72 1.80
C HIS A 109 -6.76 9.33 1.68
N PRO A 110 -7.08 8.04 1.82
CA PRO A 110 -8.48 7.65 1.93
C PRO A 110 -9.06 8.22 3.22
N MET A 111 -10.15 8.94 3.11
CA MET A 111 -10.76 9.65 4.23
C MET A 111 -11.87 8.81 4.89
N PHE A 112 -11.81 7.50 4.72
CA PHE A 112 -12.72 6.55 5.35
C PHE A 112 -11.95 5.62 6.28
N GLY A 113 -12.58 5.22 7.38
CA GLY A 113 -12.01 4.23 8.29
C GLY A 113 -12.41 2.81 7.89
N PRO A 114 -11.56 1.82 8.16
CA PRO A 114 -11.84 0.43 7.78
C PRO A 114 -13.02 -0.17 8.53
N THR A 115 -13.39 0.37 9.69
CA THR A 115 -14.52 -0.13 10.50
C THR A 115 -15.88 0.25 9.92
N PHE A 116 -15.93 1.30 9.11
CA PHE A 116 -17.18 1.78 8.52
C PHE A 116 -17.24 1.52 7.02
N ALA A 117 -16.09 1.25 6.39
CA ALA A 117 -16.03 1.01 4.96
C ALA A 117 -16.41 -0.43 4.65
N ASN A 118 -17.27 -0.61 3.67
CA ASN A 118 -17.50 -1.90 3.03
C ASN A 118 -17.55 -1.69 1.53
N LEU A 119 -17.53 -2.77 0.76
CA LEU A 119 -17.45 -2.68 -0.70
C LEU A 119 -18.63 -1.91 -1.30
N GLY A 120 -19.79 -2.00 -0.69
CA GLY A 120 -20.99 -1.30 -1.17
C GLY A 120 -20.98 0.20 -0.90
N ASN A 121 -20.22 0.66 0.08
CA ASN A 121 -20.23 2.05 0.54
C ASN A 121 -19.01 2.87 0.07
N LEU A 122 -18.06 2.28 -0.63
CA LEU A 122 -16.84 2.99 -1.07
C LEU A 122 -17.14 4.21 -1.94
N GLN A 123 -18.22 4.16 -2.72
CA GLN A 123 -18.59 5.27 -3.61
C GLN A 123 -19.02 6.53 -2.84
N THR A 124 -19.45 6.40 -1.59
CA THR A 124 -19.91 7.51 -0.78
C THR A 124 -18.80 8.09 0.11
N GLU A 125 -17.63 7.46 0.13
CA GLU A 125 -16.51 7.90 0.94
C GLU A 125 -15.59 8.84 0.16
N ASN A 126 -14.82 9.64 0.89
CA ASN A 126 -13.90 10.60 0.31
C ASN A 126 -12.48 10.06 0.30
N ALA A 127 -11.71 10.46 -0.72
CA ALA A 127 -10.29 10.15 -0.81
C ALA A 127 -9.55 11.30 -1.48
N ILE A 128 -8.28 11.46 -1.12
CA ILE A 128 -7.40 12.49 -1.70
C ILE A 128 -6.22 11.79 -2.36
N ILE A 129 -5.92 12.21 -3.60
CA ILE A 129 -4.73 11.77 -4.32
C ILE A 129 -3.87 12.99 -4.58
N ILE A 130 -2.59 12.93 -4.18
CA ILE A 130 -1.69 14.07 -4.29
C ILE A 130 -1.36 14.35 -5.76
N LYS A 131 -1.39 15.62 -6.13
CA LYS A 131 -1.24 16.08 -7.52
C LYS A 131 0.06 15.62 -8.19
N GLU A 132 1.14 15.60 -7.46
CA GLU A 132 2.48 15.24 -7.96
C GLU A 132 2.68 13.74 -8.14
N SER A 133 1.68 12.94 -7.80
CA SER A 133 1.75 11.48 -7.93
C SER A 133 1.86 11.01 -9.38
N ASP A 134 2.45 9.82 -9.55
CA ASP A 134 2.58 9.17 -10.86
C ASP A 134 1.23 8.98 -11.54
N HIS A 135 1.19 9.20 -12.85
CA HIS A 135 -0.04 9.15 -13.64
C HIS A 135 -0.72 7.77 -13.59
N MET A 136 0.04 6.70 -13.76
CA MET A 136 -0.50 5.33 -13.72
C MET A 136 -1.01 4.97 -12.33
N GLY A 137 -0.28 5.39 -11.31
CA GLY A 137 -0.72 5.23 -9.93
C GLY A 137 -2.00 6.00 -9.63
N LYS A 138 -2.13 7.22 -10.17
CA LYS A 138 -3.36 7.99 -10.03
C LYS A 138 -4.55 7.27 -10.65
N ILE A 139 -4.38 6.71 -11.84
CA ILE A 139 -5.46 5.96 -12.51
C ILE A 139 -5.88 4.78 -11.65
N PHE A 140 -4.94 4.00 -11.15
CA PHE A 140 -5.22 2.84 -10.30
C PHE A 140 -6.07 3.25 -9.08
N PHE A 141 -5.63 4.27 -8.33
CA PHE A 141 -6.33 4.67 -7.12
C PHE A 141 -7.66 5.38 -7.40
N LYS A 142 -7.77 6.12 -8.50
CA LYS A 142 -9.07 6.67 -8.92
C LYS A 142 -10.07 5.56 -9.19
N ASP A 143 -9.67 4.54 -9.92
CA ASP A 143 -10.55 3.41 -10.22
C ASP A 143 -10.93 2.64 -8.94
N LEU A 144 -9.98 2.47 -8.03
CA LEU A 144 -10.21 1.79 -6.76
C LEU A 144 -11.20 2.56 -5.87
N TYR A 145 -11.07 3.89 -5.81
CA TYR A 145 -11.86 4.72 -4.89
C TYR A 145 -13.22 5.13 -5.47
N LEU A 146 -13.40 5.02 -6.76
CA LEU A 146 -14.67 5.31 -7.44
C LEU A 146 -15.46 4.03 -7.70
#